data_e284654ffef78bd20a4f4414dce8fc58
#
_entry.id   e284654ffef78bd20a4f4414dce8fc58
#
_cell.length_a   1.000
_cell.length_b   1.000
_cell.length_c   1.000
_cell.angle_alpha   90.00
_cell.angle_beta   90.00
_cell.angle_gamma   90.00
#
_symmetry.space_group_name_H-M   'P 1'
#
loop_
_entity.id
_entity.type
_entity.pdbx_description
1 polymer ?
#
loop_
_entity_poly.entity_id
_entity_poly.type
_entity_poly.pdbx_seq_one_letter_code
_entity_poly.pdbx_strand_id
1 'polypeptide(L)'
;MSAMMKVSNGKTIRRLGWRSMKAARTRNLIAILAIALTTVLFTSLFTIAMSINDGIQQNNFRQVGGFSHGGFKYLTEEQFHELKDDPLIDQWGMRRFIGMPTEVPFNKSHVEVSYADANEAHWMYCDPVEGRLPQEGTDEAATDTHVLELLGVAPEIGAKF
;
A
#
# COMPACT_ATOMS: atom_id res chain seq x y z
N MET A 1 -5.94 67.24 -27.63
CA MET A 1 -5.96 66.06 -26.77
C MET A 1 -7.18 65.24 -27.16
N SER A 2 -6.97 64.18 -27.92
CA SER A 2 -8.06 63.30 -28.41
C SER A 2 -8.34 62.23 -27.33
N ALA A 3 -9.53 62.27 -26.75
CA ALA A 3 -9.99 61.28 -25.77
C ALA A 3 -10.27 59.98 -26.49
N MET A 4 -9.41 58.96 -26.31
CA MET A 4 -9.69 57.59 -26.78
C MET A 4 -10.90 57.03 -26.00
N MET A 5 -12.04 57.00 -26.65
CA MET A 5 -13.23 56.32 -26.11
C MET A 5 -12.93 54.80 -26.01
N LYS A 6 -12.91 54.31 -24.79
CA LYS A 6 -12.76 52.88 -24.47
C LYS A 6 -14.08 52.15 -24.83
N VAL A 7 -14.14 51.60 -26.04
CA VAL A 7 -15.32 50.87 -26.51
C VAL A 7 -15.30 49.48 -25.93
N SER A 8 -16.21 49.16 -25.00
CA SER A 8 -16.35 47.83 -24.43
C SER A 8 -17.24 46.93 -25.33
N ASN A 9 -16.62 46.18 -26.22
CA ASN A 9 -17.28 45.26 -27.16
C ASN A 9 -17.56 43.84 -26.62
N GLY A 10 -17.42 43.61 -25.32
CA GLY A 10 -17.49 42.26 -24.73
C GLY A 10 -18.82 41.53 -24.98
N LYS A 11 -19.96 42.23 -24.92
CA LYS A 11 -21.29 41.65 -25.20
C LYS A 11 -21.41 41.22 -26.67
N THR A 12 -20.91 42.02 -27.58
CA THR A 12 -20.99 41.79 -29.04
C THR A 12 -20.10 40.61 -29.44
N ILE A 13 -18.88 40.56 -28.91
CA ILE A 13 -17.93 39.45 -29.14
C ILE A 13 -18.51 38.14 -28.62
N ARG A 14 -19.06 38.15 -27.41
CA ARG A 14 -19.69 36.94 -26.83
C ARG A 14 -20.88 36.46 -27.64
N ARG A 15 -21.72 37.38 -28.15
CA ARG A 15 -22.88 37.03 -28.98
C ARG A 15 -22.45 36.51 -30.35
N LEU A 16 -21.39 37.06 -30.94
CA LEU A 16 -20.82 36.58 -32.19
C LEU A 16 -20.21 35.18 -32.01
N GLY A 17 -19.43 34.98 -30.97
CA GLY A 17 -18.87 33.66 -30.63
C GLY A 17 -19.94 32.57 -30.47
N TRP A 18 -21.01 32.90 -29.73
CA TRP A 18 -22.13 31.96 -29.54
C TRP A 18 -22.88 31.63 -30.82
N ARG A 19 -23.06 32.61 -31.69
CA ARG A 19 -23.69 32.38 -33.03
C ARG A 19 -22.78 31.55 -33.92
N SER A 20 -21.46 31.78 -33.92
CA SER A 20 -20.47 31.00 -34.65
C SER A 20 -20.41 29.54 -34.18
N MET A 21 -20.49 29.33 -32.88
CA MET A 21 -20.55 27.98 -32.30
C MET A 21 -21.83 27.24 -32.73
N LYS A 22 -23.00 27.91 -32.77
CA LYS A 22 -24.24 27.33 -33.23
C LYS A 22 -24.22 27.01 -34.72
N ALA A 23 -23.59 27.82 -35.54
CA ALA A 23 -23.52 27.62 -36.99
C ALA A 23 -22.66 26.38 -37.38
N ALA A 24 -21.65 26.05 -36.57
CA ALA A 24 -20.76 24.90 -36.82
C ALA A 24 -20.88 23.81 -35.75
N ARG A 25 -22.13 23.47 -35.36
CA ARG A 25 -22.42 22.55 -34.23
C ARG A 25 -21.70 21.22 -34.33
N THR A 26 -21.80 20.54 -35.48
CA THR A 26 -21.17 19.21 -35.67
C THR A 26 -19.68 19.24 -35.54
N ARG A 27 -19.03 20.23 -36.18
CA ARG A 27 -17.57 20.40 -36.09
C ARG A 27 -17.11 20.69 -34.65
N ASN A 28 -17.84 21.57 -33.95
CA ASN A 28 -17.48 21.91 -32.58
C ASN A 28 -17.76 20.74 -31.62
N LEU A 29 -18.82 19.96 -31.83
CA LEU A 29 -19.10 18.77 -31.05
C LEU A 29 -17.98 17.73 -31.21
N ILE A 30 -17.54 17.48 -32.45
CA ILE A 30 -16.44 16.54 -32.72
C ILE A 30 -15.15 17.03 -32.03
N ALA A 31 -14.85 18.33 -32.11
CA ALA A 31 -13.66 18.88 -31.45
C ALA A 31 -13.72 18.74 -29.91
N ILE A 32 -14.87 19.01 -29.31
CA ILE A 32 -15.09 18.85 -27.87
C ILE A 32 -14.94 17.37 -27.46
N LEU A 33 -15.56 16.46 -28.22
CA LEU A 33 -15.45 15.02 -27.96
C LEU A 33 -14.01 14.53 -28.11
N ALA A 34 -13.29 15.00 -29.13
CA ALA A 34 -11.88 14.64 -29.32
C ALA A 34 -11.01 15.10 -28.14
N ILE A 35 -11.18 16.36 -27.68
CA ILE A 35 -10.45 16.89 -26.54
C ILE A 35 -10.83 16.12 -25.26
N ALA A 36 -12.13 15.89 -25.03
CA ALA A 36 -12.59 15.14 -23.85
C ALA A 36 -12.03 13.72 -23.84
N LEU A 37 -12.06 13.01 -24.98
CA LEU A 37 -11.55 11.65 -25.10
C LEU A 37 -10.05 11.61 -24.86
N THR A 38 -9.30 12.54 -25.43
CA THR A 38 -7.85 12.65 -25.22
C THR A 38 -7.52 12.92 -23.75
N THR A 39 -8.26 13.84 -23.11
CA THR A 39 -8.06 14.14 -21.70
C THR A 39 -8.34 12.92 -20.81
N VAL A 40 -9.45 12.22 -21.06
CA VAL A 40 -9.80 10.99 -20.31
C VAL A 40 -8.71 9.93 -20.50
N LEU A 41 -8.22 9.75 -21.73
CA LEU A 41 -7.18 8.78 -22.03
C LEU A 41 -5.88 9.08 -21.29
N PHE A 42 -5.40 10.32 -21.33
CA PHE A 42 -4.18 10.71 -20.60
C PHE A 42 -4.38 10.58 -19.08
N THR A 43 -5.50 11.08 -18.56
CA THR A 43 -5.77 10.99 -17.12
C THR A 43 -5.81 9.54 -16.65
N SER A 44 -6.51 8.66 -17.36
CA SER A 44 -6.58 7.23 -17.00
C SER A 44 -5.20 6.58 -17.05
N LEU A 45 -4.40 6.87 -18.07
CA LEU A 45 -3.08 6.28 -18.23
C LEU A 45 -2.14 6.69 -17.11
N PHE A 46 -2.12 7.98 -16.75
CA PHE A 46 -1.33 8.46 -15.61
C PHE A 46 -1.84 7.92 -14.26
N THR A 47 -3.16 7.85 -14.08
CA THR A 47 -3.74 7.30 -12.85
C THR A 47 -3.37 5.83 -12.67
N ILE A 48 -3.46 5.03 -13.73
CA ILE A 48 -3.06 3.61 -13.69
C ILE A 48 -1.57 3.49 -13.40
N ALA A 49 -0.72 4.26 -14.08
CA ALA A 49 0.73 4.22 -13.87
C ALA A 49 1.11 4.59 -12.42
N MET A 50 0.50 5.63 -11.86
CA MET A 50 0.73 6.04 -10.47
C MET A 50 0.22 4.99 -9.49
N SER A 51 -0.95 4.40 -9.73
CA SER A 51 -1.52 3.35 -8.88
C SER A 51 -0.67 2.09 -8.86
N ILE A 52 -0.13 1.68 -10.02
CA ILE A 52 0.80 0.54 -10.11
C ILE A 52 2.08 0.84 -9.34
N ASN A 53 2.67 2.02 -9.53
CA ASN A 53 3.88 2.42 -8.83
C ASN A 53 3.68 2.45 -7.31
N ASP A 54 2.58 3.01 -6.84
CA ASP A 54 2.24 3.05 -5.42
C ASP A 54 2.03 1.64 -4.85
N GLY A 55 1.31 0.78 -5.58
CA GLY A 55 1.12 -0.62 -5.21
C GLY A 55 2.44 -1.41 -5.12
N ILE A 56 3.37 -1.20 -6.05
CA ILE A 56 4.70 -1.82 -6.00
C ILE A 56 5.50 -1.31 -4.79
N GLN A 57 5.48 -0.01 -4.52
CA GLN A 57 6.17 0.55 -3.37
C GLN A 57 5.62 0.00 -2.06
N GLN A 58 4.29 -0.03 -1.88
CA GLN A 58 3.67 -0.60 -0.68
C GLN A 58 3.98 -2.08 -0.51
N ASN A 59 3.98 -2.85 -1.61
CA ASN A 59 4.35 -4.25 -1.55
C ASN A 59 5.83 -4.44 -1.14
N ASN A 60 6.73 -3.64 -1.69
CA ASN A 60 8.13 -3.65 -1.32
C ASN A 60 8.32 -3.29 0.16
N PHE A 61 7.62 -2.28 0.68
CA PHE A 61 7.65 -1.91 2.09
C PHE A 61 7.23 -3.08 2.99
N ARG A 62 6.17 -3.80 2.62
CA ARG A 62 5.72 -4.97 3.38
C ARG A 62 6.72 -6.12 3.35
N GLN A 63 7.39 -6.33 2.23
CA GLN A 63 8.39 -7.41 2.09
C GLN A 63 9.69 -7.14 2.84
N VAL A 64 10.09 -5.87 2.96
CA VAL A 64 11.35 -5.45 3.57
C VAL A 64 11.20 -5.15 5.07
N GLY A 65 9.99 -5.13 5.61
CA GLY A 65 9.73 -4.78 7.00
C GLY A 65 9.54 -3.27 7.20
N GLY A 66 8.79 -2.65 6.31
CA GLY A 66 8.33 -1.27 6.48
C GLY A 66 9.42 -0.22 6.46
N PHE A 67 9.52 0.53 7.53
CA PHE A 67 10.39 1.71 7.64
C PHE A 67 11.81 1.41 8.12
N SER A 68 12.25 0.15 8.15
CA SER A 68 13.62 -0.19 8.57
C SER A 68 14.66 0.37 7.59
N HIS A 69 15.73 0.96 8.12
CA HIS A 69 16.84 1.49 7.33
C HIS A 69 17.83 0.40 6.88
N GLY A 70 17.78 -0.75 7.51
CA GLY A 70 18.62 -1.88 7.18
C GLY A 70 18.11 -3.17 7.82
N GLY A 71 18.48 -4.30 7.24
CA GLY A 71 18.16 -5.63 7.75
C GLY A 71 19.38 -6.53 7.71
N PHE A 72 19.57 -7.27 8.78
CA PHE A 72 20.62 -8.27 8.91
C PHE A 72 20.00 -9.65 8.96
N LYS A 73 20.61 -10.61 8.26
CA LYS A 73 20.13 -12.00 8.22
C LYS A 73 21.21 -12.93 8.75
N TYR A 74 20.77 -14.02 9.35
CA TYR A 74 21.66 -15.07 9.85
C TYR A 74 22.65 -14.62 10.92
N LEU A 75 22.25 -13.65 11.77
CA LEU A 75 23.04 -13.21 12.90
C LEU A 75 23.15 -14.32 13.95
N THR A 76 24.34 -14.42 14.56
CA THR A 76 24.49 -15.12 15.83
C THR A 76 23.93 -14.28 16.97
N GLU A 77 23.69 -14.89 18.12
CA GLU A 77 23.20 -14.19 19.30
C GLU A 77 24.18 -13.10 19.77
N GLU A 78 25.47 -13.37 19.71
CA GLU A 78 26.53 -12.40 20.05
C GLU A 78 26.51 -11.21 19.09
N GLN A 79 26.42 -11.44 17.80
CA GLN A 79 26.33 -10.39 16.78
C GLN A 79 25.06 -9.54 16.94
N PHE A 80 23.95 -10.17 17.31
CA PHE A 80 22.71 -9.45 17.58
C PHE A 80 22.85 -8.51 18.77
N HIS A 81 23.46 -9.00 19.88
CA HIS A 81 23.73 -8.17 21.06
C HIS A 81 24.68 -7.01 20.77
N GLU A 82 25.72 -7.24 19.99
CA GLU A 82 26.64 -6.18 19.58
C GLU A 82 25.94 -5.09 18.76
N LEU A 83 25.11 -5.49 17.79
CA LEU A 83 24.35 -4.54 16.98
C LEU A 83 23.28 -3.80 17.78
N LYS A 84 22.56 -4.49 18.66
CA LYS A 84 21.53 -3.90 19.49
C LYS A 84 22.04 -2.78 20.38
N ASP A 85 23.27 -2.90 20.87
CA ASP A 85 23.91 -1.93 21.77
C ASP A 85 24.67 -0.84 21.00
N ASP A 86 24.68 -0.85 19.65
CA ASP A 86 25.32 0.17 18.83
C ASP A 86 24.56 1.51 18.94
N PRO A 87 25.25 2.62 19.28
CA PRO A 87 24.62 3.93 19.45
C PRO A 87 24.01 4.54 18.17
N LEU A 88 24.29 3.96 17.01
CA LEU A 88 23.67 4.35 15.74
C LEU A 88 22.32 3.69 15.51
N ILE A 89 21.95 2.69 16.31
CA ILE A 89 20.68 1.98 16.21
C ILE A 89 19.71 2.53 17.25
N ASP A 90 18.71 3.25 16.77
CA ASP A 90 17.65 3.85 17.61
C ASP A 90 16.58 2.81 17.98
N GLN A 91 16.17 2.00 17.01
CA GLN A 91 15.15 0.96 17.18
C GLN A 91 15.55 -0.29 16.42
N TRP A 92 15.21 -1.42 16.96
CA TRP A 92 15.43 -2.73 16.36
C TRP A 92 14.19 -3.60 16.52
N GLY A 93 14.01 -4.54 15.61
CA GLY A 93 13.03 -5.61 15.65
C GLY A 93 13.71 -6.93 15.32
N MET A 94 13.28 -8.02 15.94
CA MET A 94 13.86 -9.33 15.77
C MET A 94 12.81 -10.34 15.29
N ARG A 95 13.16 -11.07 14.25
CA ARG A 95 12.42 -12.25 13.78
C ARG A 95 13.33 -13.47 13.83
N ARG A 96 12.83 -14.54 14.41
CA ARG A 96 13.51 -15.83 14.41
C ARG A 96 12.63 -16.86 13.67
N PHE A 97 13.14 -17.37 12.58
CA PHE A 97 12.51 -18.46 11.86
C PHE A 97 12.58 -19.74 12.70
N ILE A 98 11.44 -20.40 12.91
CA ILE A 98 11.33 -21.65 13.66
C ILE A 98 11.19 -22.82 12.70
N GLY A 99 10.32 -22.72 11.71
CA GLY A 99 10.11 -23.77 10.75
C GLY A 99 8.93 -23.54 9.81
N MET A 100 8.80 -24.44 8.85
CA MET A 100 7.64 -24.52 7.96
C MET A 100 7.07 -25.94 8.07
N PRO A 101 5.85 -26.11 8.57
CA PRO A 101 5.22 -27.43 8.60
C PRO A 101 4.96 -27.92 7.17
N THR A 102 5.33 -29.16 6.89
CA THR A 102 5.18 -29.79 5.57
C THR A 102 4.15 -30.90 5.55
N GLU A 103 3.62 -31.26 6.72
CA GLU A 103 2.61 -32.30 6.87
C GLU A 103 1.20 -31.78 6.59
N VAL A 104 0.25 -32.68 6.44
CA VAL A 104 -1.18 -32.32 6.30
C VAL A 104 -1.64 -31.64 7.58
N PRO A 105 -2.36 -30.49 7.47
CA PRO A 105 -2.98 -29.89 6.29
C PRO A 105 -2.08 -28.92 5.50
N PHE A 106 -0.85 -28.69 5.91
CA PHE A 106 0.04 -27.63 5.37
C PHE A 106 0.84 -28.06 4.14
N ASN A 107 0.73 -29.29 3.71
CA ASN A 107 1.46 -29.84 2.56
C ASN A 107 1.19 -29.17 1.21
N LYS A 108 0.14 -28.36 1.12
CA LYS A 108 -0.24 -27.56 -0.07
C LYS A 108 -0.27 -26.06 0.19
N SER A 109 0.05 -25.64 1.41
CA SER A 109 0.01 -24.23 1.83
C SER A 109 1.34 -23.87 2.47
N HIS A 110 1.90 -22.73 2.06
CA HIS A 110 3.13 -22.24 2.67
C HIS A 110 2.77 -21.52 3.98
N VAL A 111 2.97 -22.18 5.09
CA VAL A 111 2.82 -21.62 6.43
C VAL A 111 4.19 -21.54 7.07
N GLU A 112 4.56 -20.39 7.58
CA GLU A 112 5.79 -20.18 8.32
C GLU A 112 5.48 -20.00 9.79
N VAL A 113 6.21 -20.68 10.64
CA VAL A 113 6.20 -20.48 12.09
C VAL A 113 7.47 -19.71 12.43
N SER A 114 7.30 -18.51 12.96
CA SER A 114 8.41 -17.65 13.38
C SER A 114 8.07 -16.93 14.67
N TYR A 115 9.11 -16.62 15.44
CA TYR A 115 9.02 -15.67 16.53
C TYR A 115 9.24 -14.28 15.95
N ALA A 116 8.47 -13.30 16.41
CA ALA A 116 8.69 -11.88 16.15
C ALA A 116 8.45 -11.09 17.44
N ASP A 117 9.32 -10.14 17.74
CA ASP A 117 9.03 -9.19 18.80
C ASP A 117 7.97 -8.17 18.37
N ALA A 118 7.54 -7.31 19.29
CA ALA A 118 6.47 -6.36 19.03
C ALA A 118 6.83 -5.34 17.94
N ASN A 119 8.10 -4.90 17.87
CA ASN A 119 8.55 -3.96 16.86
C ASN A 119 8.55 -4.59 15.48
N GLU A 120 9.09 -5.81 15.36
CA GLU A 120 9.12 -6.55 14.10
C GLU A 120 7.70 -6.88 13.62
N ALA A 121 6.83 -7.35 14.52
CA ALA A 121 5.44 -7.63 14.19
C ALA A 121 4.73 -6.38 13.65
N HIS A 122 4.92 -5.23 14.29
CA HIS A 122 4.36 -3.96 13.84
C HIS A 122 4.91 -3.54 12.47
N TRP A 123 6.21 -3.58 12.27
CA TRP A 123 6.85 -3.19 11.01
C TRP A 123 6.51 -4.12 9.85
N MET A 124 6.29 -5.40 10.13
CA MET A 124 5.83 -6.38 9.14
C MET A 124 4.31 -6.36 8.90
N TYR A 125 3.60 -5.39 9.50
CA TYR A 125 2.15 -5.28 9.40
C TYR A 125 1.39 -6.51 9.92
N CYS A 126 1.95 -7.15 10.95
CA CYS A 126 1.39 -8.32 11.62
C CYS A 126 0.75 -7.97 12.97
N ASP A 127 0.33 -6.72 13.15
CA ASP A 127 -0.45 -6.33 14.33
C ASP A 127 -1.76 -7.13 14.38
N PRO A 128 -2.11 -7.71 15.54
CA PRO A 128 -3.36 -8.45 15.67
C PRO A 128 -4.58 -7.56 15.41
N VAL A 129 -5.50 -8.04 14.57
CA VAL A 129 -6.80 -7.38 14.34
C VAL A 129 -7.71 -7.62 15.53
N GLU A 130 -7.60 -8.79 16.15
CA GLU A 130 -8.31 -9.18 17.37
C GLU A 130 -7.33 -9.80 18.36
N GLY A 131 -7.53 -9.54 19.66
CA GLY A 131 -6.67 -10.06 20.71
C GLY A 131 -5.38 -9.27 20.88
N ARG A 132 -4.26 -9.96 21.09
CA ARG A 132 -2.93 -9.41 21.34
C ARG A 132 -1.84 -10.33 20.79
N LEU A 133 -0.63 -9.83 20.70
CA LEU A 133 0.54 -10.67 20.44
C LEU A 133 0.76 -11.68 21.59
N PRO A 134 1.31 -12.87 21.28
CA PRO A 134 1.69 -13.87 22.26
C PRO A 134 2.62 -13.31 23.33
N GLN A 135 2.49 -13.79 24.56
CA GLN A 135 3.43 -13.46 25.62
C GLN A 135 4.63 -14.40 25.58
N GLU A 136 5.81 -13.84 25.82
CA GLU A 136 7.03 -14.62 25.88
C GLU A 136 6.97 -15.64 27.03
N GLY A 137 7.45 -16.86 26.76
CA GLY A 137 7.43 -17.97 27.71
C GLY A 137 6.08 -18.66 27.88
N THR A 138 5.13 -18.42 26.98
CA THR A 138 3.84 -19.12 26.95
C THR A 138 3.71 -19.94 25.67
N ASP A 139 2.73 -20.86 25.66
CA ASP A 139 2.38 -21.67 24.48
C ASP A 139 1.31 -20.95 23.61
N GLU A 140 1.32 -19.62 23.61
CA GLU A 140 0.39 -18.83 22.81
C GLU A 140 0.96 -18.61 21.40
N ALA A 141 0.07 -18.59 20.41
CA ALA A 141 0.39 -18.23 19.03
C ALA A 141 -0.60 -17.22 18.49
N ALA A 142 -0.12 -16.27 17.66
CA ALA A 142 -0.95 -15.43 16.82
C ALA A 142 -0.92 -16.01 15.41
N THR A 143 -2.08 -16.12 14.77
CA THR A 143 -2.19 -16.68 13.43
C THR A 143 -3.34 -16.02 12.67
N ASP A 144 -3.39 -16.21 11.36
CA ASP A 144 -4.49 -15.76 10.53
C ASP A 144 -5.65 -16.77 10.50
N THR A 145 -6.80 -16.30 10.03
CA THR A 145 -8.01 -17.13 9.93
C THR A 145 -7.84 -18.29 8.95
N HIS A 146 -6.98 -18.15 7.93
CA HIS A 146 -6.74 -19.18 6.94
C HIS A 146 -6.02 -20.39 7.55
N VAL A 147 -5.06 -20.16 8.41
CA VAL A 147 -4.37 -21.25 9.13
C VAL A 147 -5.35 -22.00 10.04
N LEU A 148 -6.24 -21.27 10.73
CA LEU A 148 -7.27 -21.90 11.56
C LEU A 148 -8.27 -22.73 10.73
N GLU A 149 -8.67 -22.24 9.57
CA GLU A 149 -9.49 -23.00 8.63
C GLU A 149 -8.82 -24.29 8.18
N LEU A 150 -7.52 -24.24 7.86
CA LEU A 150 -6.74 -25.44 7.48
C LEU A 150 -6.68 -26.47 8.62
N LEU A 151 -6.60 -26.01 9.85
CA LEU A 151 -6.60 -26.84 11.05
C LEU A 151 -8.02 -27.33 11.44
N GLY A 152 -9.07 -26.81 10.81
CA GLY A 152 -10.46 -27.11 11.16
C GLY A 152 -10.89 -26.53 12.51
N VAL A 153 -10.25 -25.44 12.94
CA VAL A 153 -10.50 -24.77 14.22
C VAL A 153 -11.29 -23.48 13.97
N ALA A 154 -12.28 -23.19 14.81
CA ALA A 154 -13.03 -21.93 14.73
C ALA A 154 -12.12 -20.74 15.04
N PRO A 155 -12.23 -19.61 14.31
CA PRO A 155 -11.42 -18.44 14.53
C PRO A 155 -11.88 -17.64 15.75
N GLU A 156 -11.57 -18.16 16.92
CA GLU A 156 -11.93 -17.56 18.22
C GLU A 156 -10.67 -17.37 19.07
N ILE A 157 -10.63 -16.26 19.82
CA ILE A 157 -9.51 -16.00 20.74
C ILE A 157 -9.49 -17.06 21.85
N GLY A 158 -8.33 -17.68 22.03
CA GLY A 158 -8.13 -18.76 23.00
C GLY A 158 -8.49 -20.16 22.47
N ALA A 159 -8.75 -20.29 21.17
CA ALA A 159 -8.86 -21.58 20.52
C ALA A 159 -7.56 -22.39 20.72
N LYS A 160 -7.69 -23.71 20.85
CA LYS A 160 -6.55 -24.64 21.02
C LYS A 160 -6.43 -25.50 19.78
N PHE A 161 -5.21 -25.70 19.31
CA PHE A 161 -4.87 -26.52 18.14
C PHE A 161 -3.56 -27.26 18.35
#